data_f275a57313b2b6fe915e7a05d7e3cc12
#
_entry.id   f275a57313b2b6fe915e7a05d7e3cc12
#
_cell.length_a   1.000
_cell.length_b   1.000
_cell.length_c   1.000
_cell.angle_alpha   90.00
_cell.angle_beta   90.00
_cell.angle_gamma   90.00
#
_symmetry.space_group_name_H-M   'P 1'
#
loop_
_entity.id
_entity.type
_entity.pdbx_description
1 polymer ?
#
loop_
_entity_poly.entity_id
_entity_poly.type
_entity_poly.pdbx_seq_one_letter_code
_entity_poly.pdbx_strand_id
1 'polypeptide(L)'
;MVTSQKMNENEMEYRGSKSEIQNPQPNEFSVKEQRVDGSYLIKLYLIKLRYTLMGFERNYQIKIPSKQLNKRDYSTLSKTSNTLNPWFITGFTDAEGCFSFSIKTDVKSKLKWRTSLIFVIKLHIKDYAILKLIKNTLMVGKIRINGINSVQYAVESIKELQVIVDHFKTYPLVTAKASDYLIFKSCFDIIKQREHLTEKGFFKLIGLKSSLNWGLSDSLKEAFPHVPVIIRPEYKFNGIPDSFWVAGFISGDGSFHLNIKKSDTNINQRVSLRFSSNLNIRDAEVLKGLVAYFNTYNKKVMLNPKNQYIYKSNNTVSLAITKISELIEVIIPFFEKYPIQGLKSLDFSDFKKVAIMISAKEHLNIEGLNRILEIKLNMNKHRK
;
A
#
# COMPACT_ATOMS: atom_id res chain seq x y z
N MET A 1 37.38 -6.12 14.71
CA MET A 1 36.97 -4.71 14.93
C MET A 1 36.17 -4.27 13.71
N VAL A 2 34.86 -4.18 13.83
CA VAL A 2 33.98 -3.68 12.78
C VAL A 2 33.29 -2.44 13.34
N THR A 3 33.66 -1.28 12.82
CA THR A 3 33.11 0.01 13.19
C THR A 3 31.73 0.18 12.57
N SER A 4 30.72 0.20 13.43
CA SER A 4 29.33 0.57 13.11
C SER A 4 29.26 2.08 12.95
N GLN A 5 29.04 2.59 11.74
CA GLN A 5 28.68 3.97 11.51
C GLN A 5 27.22 4.22 11.90
N LYS A 6 27.02 5.09 12.89
CA LYS A 6 25.72 5.64 13.27
C LYS A 6 25.26 6.63 12.20
N MET A 7 24.11 6.39 11.60
CA MET A 7 23.42 7.41 10.82
C MET A 7 22.51 8.26 11.72
N ASN A 8 22.64 9.57 11.62
CA ASN A 8 21.83 10.56 12.34
C ASN A 8 20.42 10.68 11.74
N GLU A 9 19.43 10.88 12.58
CA GLU A 9 17.99 11.00 12.20
C GLU A 9 17.63 12.21 11.29
N ASN A 10 18.59 13.06 10.95
CA ASN A 10 18.38 14.22 10.08
C ASN A 10 18.74 14.02 8.61
N GLU A 11 19.29 12.87 8.22
CA GLU A 11 19.75 12.60 6.85
C GLU A 11 18.97 11.48 6.17
N MET A 12 17.65 11.61 6.10
CA MET A 12 16.90 10.94 5.03
C MET A 12 16.48 11.97 3.99
N GLU A 13 17.45 12.60 3.35
CA GLU A 13 17.24 13.26 2.07
C GLU A 13 17.12 12.20 0.97
N TYR A 14 16.00 12.27 0.30
CA TYR A 14 15.68 11.54 -0.92
C TYR A 14 16.69 11.94 -2.00
N ARG A 15 17.56 11.05 -2.45
CA ARG A 15 18.45 11.29 -3.61
C ARG A 15 17.61 11.35 -4.89
N GLY A 16 17.07 12.54 -5.17
CA GLY A 16 16.60 12.96 -6.47
C GLY A 16 17.64 13.91 -7.06
N SER A 17 18.10 13.64 -8.27
CA SER A 17 19.08 14.41 -9.01
C SER A 17 18.72 15.89 -9.07
N LYS A 18 19.62 16.76 -8.61
CA LYS A 18 19.59 18.21 -8.80
C LYS A 18 19.97 18.51 -10.25
N SER A 19 19.06 19.10 -11.01
CA SER A 19 19.43 19.92 -12.17
C SER A 19 19.40 21.37 -11.70
N GLU A 20 20.53 22.04 -11.80
CA GLU A 20 20.68 23.49 -11.54
C GLU A 20 19.86 24.27 -12.56
N ILE A 21 18.94 25.09 -12.08
CA ILE A 21 18.35 26.18 -12.88
C ILE A 21 18.70 27.49 -12.17
N GLN A 22 19.44 28.34 -12.89
CA GLN A 22 19.83 29.68 -12.48
C GLN A 22 18.60 30.57 -12.30
N ASN A 23 18.55 31.30 -11.18
CA ASN A 23 17.57 32.34 -10.88
C ASN A 23 17.79 33.60 -11.71
N PRO A 24 16.77 34.15 -12.38
CA PRO A 24 16.78 35.55 -12.77
C PRO A 24 16.20 36.43 -11.66
N GLN A 25 16.78 37.61 -11.49
CA GLN A 25 16.47 38.69 -10.54
C GLN A 25 15.04 39.22 -10.68
N PRO A 26 14.41 39.73 -9.61
CA PRO A 26 13.03 40.22 -9.65
C PRO A 26 12.96 41.67 -10.15
N ASN A 27 12.15 41.90 -11.17
CA ASN A 27 11.66 43.25 -11.50
C ASN A 27 10.34 43.51 -10.75
N GLU A 28 10.33 44.60 -9.99
CA GLU A 28 9.17 45.12 -9.30
C GLU A 28 8.06 45.54 -10.29
N PHE A 29 6.90 44.89 -10.18
CA PHE A 29 5.63 45.50 -10.55
C PHE A 29 4.60 45.18 -9.46
N SER A 30 4.18 46.24 -8.75
CA SER A 30 3.10 46.22 -7.79
C SER A 30 1.78 45.94 -8.52
N VAL A 31 1.19 44.81 -8.31
CA VAL A 31 -0.19 44.51 -8.72
C VAL A 31 -1.04 44.44 -7.46
N LYS A 32 -2.03 45.35 -7.36
CA LYS A 32 -3.06 45.33 -6.32
C LYS A 32 -3.81 44.01 -6.38
N GLU A 33 -3.84 43.29 -5.26
CA GLU A 33 -4.69 42.12 -5.09
C GLU A 33 -6.18 42.51 -5.22
N GLN A 34 -6.79 42.16 -6.33
CA GLN A 34 -8.25 42.01 -6.42
C GLN A 34 -8.60 40.58 -6.08
N ARG A 35 -9.29 40.38 -4.95
CA ARG A 35 -9.94 39.12 -4.62
C ARG A 35 -10.93 38.76 -5.71
N VAL A 36 -10.59 37.76 -6.54
CA VAL A 36 -11.52 37.18 -7.51
C VAL A 36 -12.28 36.07 -6.78
N ASP A 37 -13.58 36.27 -6.62
CA ASP A 37 -14.50 35.28 -6.06
C ASP A 37 -14.49 34.02 -6.96
N GLY A 38 -14.15 32.86 -6.35
CA GLY A 38 -13.99 31.57 -7.06
C GLY A 38 -15.25 31.09 -7.81
N SER A 39 -16.41 31.73 -7.56
CA SER A 39 -17.68 31.44 -8.23
C SER A 39 -17.67 31.82 -9.73
N TYR A 40 -16.86 32.79 -10.13
CA TYR A 40 -16.78 33.29 -11.54
C TYR A 40 -16.04 32.32 -12.46
N LEU A 41 -15.00 31.63 -11.97
CA LEU A 41 -14.23 30.64 -12.75
C LEU A 41 -15.04 29.37 -13.01
N ILE A 42 -15.85 28.94 -12.06
CA ILE A 42 -16.73 27.75 -12.24
C ILE A 42 -17.83 28.04 -13.26
N LYS A 43 -18.37 29.27 -13.27
CA LYS A 43 -19.42 29.67 -14.21
C LYS A 43 -18.90 29.77 -15.65
N LEU A 44 -17.68 30.26 -15.86
CA LEU A 44 -17.00 30.32 -17.16
C LEU A 44 -16.67 28.90 -17.70
N TYR A 45 -16.26 27.97 -16.83
CA TYR A 45 -15.97 26.59 -17.21
C TYR A 45 -17.24 25.82 -17.62
N LEU A 46 -18.35 26.03 -16.89
CA LEU A 46 -19.64 25.44 -17.21
C LEU A 46 -20.25 26.04 -18.50
N ILE A 47 -20.04 27.33 -18.76
CA ILE A 47 -20.48 27.95 -20.01
C ILE A 47 -19.67 27.40 -21.19
N LYS A 48 -18.35 27.22 -21.06
CA LYS A 48 -17.50 26.64 -22.11
C LYS A 48 -17.85 25.17 -22.39
N LEU A 49 -18.18 24.38 -21.37
CA LEU A 49 -18.70 23.02 -21.50
C LEU A 49 -20.07 22.97 -22.19
N ARG A 50 -20.97 23.93 -21.88
CA ARG A 50 -22.28 24.02 -22.54
C ARG A 50 -22.16 24.36 -24.01
N TYR A 51 -21.25 25.26 -24.41
CA TYR A 51 -21.01 25.59 -25.84
C TYR A 51 -20.40 24.43 -26.61
N THR A 52 -19.54 23.62 -26.02
CA THR A 52 -18.94 22.43 -26.65
C THR A 52 -19.96 21.31 -26.82
N LEU A 53 -20.87 21.10 -25.86
CA LEU A 53 -21.95 20.12 -25.98
C LEU A 53 -23.03 20.52 -26.98
N MET A 54 -23.39 21.80 -27.05
CA MET A 54 -24.38 22.27 -28.05
C MET A 54 -23.84 22.25 -29.49
N GLY A 55 -22.52 22.36 -29.69
CA GLY A 55 -21.90 22.24 -31.02
C GLY A 55 -21.92 20.82 -31.59
N PHE A 56 -21.93 19.80 -30.73
CA PHE A 56 -21.94 18.39 -31.14
C PHE A 56 -23.36 17.86 -31.43
N GLU A 57 -24.41 18.44 -30.88
CA GLU A 57 -25.78 17.97 -31.09
C GLU A 57 -26.34 18.32 -32.49
N ARG A 58 -25.72 19.22 -33.25
CA ARG A 58 -26.25 19.65 -34.56
C ARG A 58 -25.90 18.75 -35.73
N ASN A 59 -24.94 17.82 -35.64
CA ASN A 59 -24.44 17.11 -36.82
C ASN A 59 -24.54 15.58 -36.83
N TYR A 60 -25.06 14.93 -35.77
CA TYR A 60 -25.24 13.48 -35.81
C TYR A 60 -26.58 13.06 -35.20
N GLN A 61 -27.62 12.99 -36.02
CA GLN A 61 -28.78 12.15 -35.73
C GLN A 61 -28.44 10.69 -36.04
N ILE A 62 -27.67 10.02 -35.16
CA ILE A 62 -27.62 8.57 -35.18
C ILE A 62 -28.90 8.10 -34.44
N LYS A 63 -29.95 7.75 -35.22
CA LYS A 63 -31.07 6.98 -34.67
C LYS A 63 -30.59 5.59 -34.32
N ILE A 64 -30.19 5.39 -33.04
CA ILE A 64 -29.98 4.06 -32.50
C ILE A 64 -31.35 3.44 -32.32
N PRO A 65 -31.69 2.32 -32.99
CA PRO A 65 -32.99 1.66 -32.81
C PRO A 65 -33.09 1.20 -31.33
N SER A 66 -34.12 1.67 -30.63
CA SER A 66 -34.35 1.38 -29.20
C SER A 66 -34.57 -0.10 -28.87
N LYS A 67 -34.55 -1.00 -29.86
CA LYS A 67 -34.72 -2.46 -29.70
C LYS A 67 -33.44 -3.28 -29.57
N GLN A 68 -32.23 -2.67 -29.67
CA GLN A 68 -30.95 -3.39 -29.54
C GLN A 68 -30.17 -3.15 -28.24
N LEU A 69 -30.70 -2.36 -27.32
CA LEU A 69 -30.16 -2.30 -25.96
C LEU A 69 -30.74 -3.46 -25.15
N ASN A 70 -30.00 -4.57 -25.15
CA ASN A 70 -30.29 -5.69 -24.26
C ASN A 70 -30.27 -5.16 -22.82
N LYS A 71 -31.44 -5.06 -22.20
CA LYS A 71 -31.63 -4.66 -20.79
C LYS A 71 -30.90 -5.58 -19.78
N ARG A 72 -30.18 -6.60 -20.23
CA ARG A 72 -29.49 -7.56 -19.37
C ARG A 72 -28.06 -7.16 -18.95
N ASP A 73 -27.42 -6.22 -19.63
CA ASP A 73 -26.01 -5.91 -19.36
C ASP A 73 -25.77 -4.75 -18.37
N TYR A 74 -26.83 -4.03 -17.97
CA TYR A 74 -26.73 -2.98 -16.94
C TYR A 74 -26.92 -3.46 -15.50
N SER A 75 -27.27 -4.73 -15.27
CA SER A 75 -27.46 -5.28 -13.92
C SER A 75 -26.20 -5.89 -13.30
N THR A 76 -25.07 -5.91 -14.02
CA THR A 76 -23.78 -6.42 -13.52
C THR A 76 -22.71 -5.33 -13.31
N LEU A 77 -23.09 -4.06 -13.31
CA LEU A 77 -22.32 -3.08 -12.54
C LEU A 77 -22.48 -3.48 -11.08
N SER A 78 -21.59 -4.35 -10.61
CA SER A 78 -21.45 -4.67 -9.20
C SER A 78 -21.52 -3.35 -8.45
N LYS A 79 -22.49 -3.21 -7.54
CA LYS A 79 -22.46 -2.18 -6.49
C LYS A 79 -21.05 -2.28 -5.91
N THR A 80 -20.16 -1.37 -6.28
CA THR A 80 -18.83 -1.28 -5.66
C THR A 80 -19.15 -1.04 -4.20
N SER A 81 -19.02 -2.09 -3.39
CA SER A 81 -19.24 -1.98 -1.96
C SER A 81 -18.29 -0.91 -1.47
N ASN A 82 -18.82 0.15 -0.85
CA ASN A 82 -18.01 1.23 -0.26
C ASN A 82 -17.15 0.72 0.92
N THR A 83 -17.09 -0.59 1.11
CA THR A 83 -16.42 -1.27 2.23
C THR A 83 -15.55 -2.42 1.71
N LEU A 84 -14.47 -2.68 2.41
CA LEU A 84 -13.53 -3.77 2.16
C LEU A 84 -13.87 -4.99 3.02
N ASN A 85 -13.48 -6.18 2.56
CA ASN A 85 -13.48 -7.35 3.42
C ASN A 85 -12.51 -7.12 4.60
N PRO A 86 -12.86 -7.49 5.85
CA PRO A 86 -11.99 -7.30 7.01
C PRO A 86 -10.61 -7.95 6.87
N TRP A 87 -10.51 -9.14 6.29
CA TRP A 87 -9.23 -9.79 6.02
C TRP A 87 -8.36 -9.01 5.03
N PHE A 88 -8.98 -8.31 4.06
CA PHE A 88 -8.23 -7.40 3.17
C PHE A 88 -7.54 -6.29 3.96
N ILE A 89 -8.21 -5.69 4.94
CA ILE A 89 -7.64 -4.64 5.80
C ILE A 89 -6.45 -5.21 6.59
N THR A 90 -6.58 -6.42 7.13
CA THR A 90 -5.49 -7.08 7.85
C THR A 90 -4.30 -7.34 6.92
N GLY A 91 -4.51 -7.92 5.74
CA GLY A 91 -3.44 -8.16 4.78
C GLY A 91 -2.76 -6.87 4.31
N PHE A 92 -3.53 -5.84 4.04
CA PHE A 92 -2.98 -4.52 3.68
C PHE A 92 -2.23 -3.86 4.84
N THR A 93 -2.67 -4.07 6.09
CA THR A 93 -1.95 -3.61 7.28
C THR A 93 -0.64 -4.38 7.48
N ASP A 94 -0.62 -5.69 7.24
CA ASP A 94 0.61 -6.49 7.27
C ASP A 94 1.67 -5.94 6.30
N ALA A 95 1.25 -5.44 5.13
CA ALA A 95 2.11 -4.76 4.18
C ALA A 95 2.49 -3.33 4.64
N GLU A 96 1.52 -2.44 4.77
CA GLU A 96 1.70 -0.98 4.82
C GLU A 96 1.41 -0.34 6.19
N GLY A 97 0.78 -1.07 7.13
CA GLY A 97 0.37 -0.53 8.42
C GLY A 97 1.53 -0.36 9.39
N CYS A 98 1.39 0.60 10.29
CA CYS A 98 2.35 0.84 11.37
C CYS A 98 1.63 1.06 12.70
N PHE A 99 2.09 0.38 13.74
CA PHE A 99 1.70 0.57 15.12
C PHE A 99 2.77 1.42 15.80
N SER A 100 2.45 2.67 16.10
CA SER A 100 3.39 3.63 16.66
C SER A 100 3.02 3.99 18.10
N PHE A 101 4.02 3.99 18.97
CA PHE A 101 3.93 4.50 20.32
C PHE A 101 5.07 5.47 20.54
N SER A 102 4.77 6.68 21.01
CA SER A 102 5.76 7.71 21.32
C SER A 102 5.58 8.25 22.72
N ILE A 103 6.70 8.58 23.33
CA ILE A 103 6.80 9.25 24.63
C ILE A 103 7.64 10.52 24.40
N LYS A 104 7.07 11.67 24.72
CA LYS A 104 7.72 13.00 24.53
C LYS A 104 7.64 13.80 25.83
N THR A 105 8.62 14.68 26.04
CA THR A 105 8.59 15.62 27.17
C THR A 105 7.36 16.54 27.08
N ASP A 106 6.70 16.74 28.22
CA ASP A 106 5.55 17.64 28.34
C ASP A 106 5.56 18.26 29.75
N VAL A 107 5.99 19.51 29.83
CA VAL A 107 6.13 20.24 31.08
C VAL A 107 4.80 20.38 31.85
N LYS A 108 3.67 20.32 31.14
CA LYS A 108 2.33 20.43 31.73
C LYS A 108 1.82 19.13 32.34
N SER A 109 2.41 18.01 31.97
CA SER A 109 2.05 16.71 32.54
C SER A 109 2.63 16.52 33.94
N LYS A 110 1.89 15.85 34.84
CA LYS A 110 2.34 15.54 36.21
C LYS A 110 3.68 14.78 36.21
N LEU A 111 3.85 13.84 35.29
CA LEU A 111 5.09 13.06 35.13
C LEU A 111 6.10 13.75 34.19
N LYS A 112 5.80 14.96 33.69
CA LYS A 112 6.58 15.72 32.69
C LYS A 112 6.77 14.97 31.35
N TRP A 113 6.00 13.93 31.09
CA TRP A 113 6.01 13.16 29.87
C TRP A 113 4.58 12.94 29.34
N ARG A 114 4.46 12.95 28.03
CA ARG A 114 3.21 12.66 27.31
C ARG A 114 3.38 11.42 26.45
N THR A 115 2.41 10.53 26.54
CA THR A 115 2.33 9.32 25.73
C THR A 115 1.36 9.51 24.57
N SER A 116 1.66 8.94 23.41
CA SER A 116 0.77 8.95 22.25
C SER A 116 0.83 7.60 21.52
N LEU A 117 -0.34 7.01 21.28
CA LEU A 117 -0.54 5.81 20.47
C LEU A 117 -1.18 6.21 19.14
N ILE A 118 -0.66 5.68 18.05
CA ILE A 118 -1.18 5.94 16.72
C ILE A 118 -1.12 4.66 15.89
N PHE A 119 -2.26 4.27 15.33
CA PHE A 119 -2.28 3.34 14.20
C PHE A 119 -2.29 4.15 12.91
N VAL A 120 -1.37 3.88 12.00
CA VAL A 120 -1.21 4.66 10.78
C VAL A 120 -0.93 3.78 9.56
N ILE A 121 -1.51 4.15 8.42
CA ILE A 121 -1.15 3.66 7.09
C ILE A 121 -0.80 4.87 6.25
N LYS A 122 0.44 4.90 5.72
CA LYS A 122 0.97 6.02 4.94
C LYS A 122 1.27 5.55 3.52
N LEU A 123 0.69 6.24 2.52
CA LEU A 123 0.79 5.90 1.12
C LEU A 123 1.16 7.11 0.26
N HIS A 124 1.45 6.87 -1.00
CA HIS A 124 1.50 7.92 -2.01
C HIS A 124 0.10 8.49 -2.23
N ILE A 125 -0.02 9.79 -2.53
CA ILE A 125 -1.31 10.50 -2.72
C ILE A 125 -2.20 9.85 -3.78
N LYS A 126 -1.62 9.23 -4.81
CA LYS A 126 -2.35 8.51 -5.86
C LYS A 126 -3.18 7.33 -5.32
N ASP A 127 -2.81 6.77 -4.17
CA ASP A 127 -3.53 5.68 -3.49
C ASP A 127 -4.52 6.17 -2.43
N TYR A 128 -4.92 7.46 -2.47
CA TYR A 128 -5.92 8.05 -1.57
C TYR A 128 -7.20 7.23 -1.48
N ALA A 129 -7.65 6.67 -2.61
CA ALA A 129 -8.91 5.93 -2.69
C ALA A 129 -8.95 4.69 -1.78
N ILE A 130 -7.84 3.95 -1.65
CA ILE A 130 -7.80 2.76 -0.78
C ILE A 130 -7.89 3.16 0.70
N LEU A 131 -7.25 4.27 1.12
CA LEU A 131 -7.38 4.78 2.49
C LEU A 131 -8.83 5.22 2.80
N LYS A 132 -9.54 5.76 1.81
CA LYS A 132 -10.96 6.10 1.94
C LYS A 132 -11.82 4.85 2.16
N LEU A 133 -11.55 3.77 1.43
CA LEU A 133 -12.24 2.49 1.61
C LEU A 133 -11.97 1.90 3.00
N ILE A 134 -10.72 1.92 3.47
CA ILE A 134 -10.34 1.47 4.82
C ILE A 134 -11.08 2.27 5.89
N LYS A 135 -11.06 3.61 5.79
CA LYS A 135 -11.79 4.49 6.70
C LYS A 135 -13.29 4.20 6.71
N ASN A 136 -13.89 4.02 5.54
CA ASN A 136 -15.33 3.72 5.43
C ASN A 136 -15.68 2.36 6.05
N THR A 137 -14.76 1.40 5.99
CA THR A 137 -14.99 0.07 6.57
C THR A 137 -14.81 0.07 8.08
N LEU A 138 -13.75 0.70 8.60
CA LEU A 138 -13.47 0.76 10.03
C LEU A 138 -14.31 1.82 10.76
N MET A 139 -14.89 2.80 10.05
CA MET A 139 -15.74 3.89 10.57
C MET A 139 -15.05 4.80 11.60
N VAL A 140 -13.72 4.77 11.68
CA VAL A 140 -12.92 5.58 12.62
C VAL A 140 -11.72 6.19 11.90
N GLY A 141 -11.03 7.10 12.58
CA GLY A 141 -9.79 7.71 12.11
C GLY A 141 -9.99 8.86 11.12
N LYS A 142 -8.86 9.43 10.71
CA LYS A 142 -8.78 10.61 9.83
C LYS A 142 -7.80 10.35 8.70
N ILE A 143 -8.12 10.87 7.52
CA ILE A 143 -7.18 10.91 6.38
C ILE A 143 -6.61 12.31 6.33
N ARG A 144 -5.28 12.43 6.25
CA ARG A 144 -4.55 13.71 6.17
C ARG A 144 -3.57 13.64 5.01
N ILE A 145 -3.53 14.70 4.23
CA ILE A 145 -2.48 14.91 3.22
C ILE A 145 -1.23 15.38 3.98
N ASN A 146 -0.10 14.76 3.71
CA ASN A 146 1.16 15.01 4.40
C ASN A 146 2.25 15.33 3.37
N GLY A 147 2.36 16.62 3.01
CA GLY A 147 3.20 17.06 1.89
C GLY A 147 2.57 16.84 0.51
N ILE A 148 3.36 17.01 -0.56
CA ILE A 148 2.87 17.02 -1.95
C ILE A 148 2.43 15.63 -2.43
N ASN A 149 3.16 14.59 -2.05
CA ASN A 149 3.01 13.24 -2.62
C ASN A 149 2.59 12.18 -1.60
N SER A 150 2.24 12.57 -0.37
CA SER A 150 1.95 11.62 0.70
C SER A 150 0.60 11.85 1.34
N VAL A 151 -0.11 10.78 1.60
CA VAL A 151 -1.37 10.75 2.34
C VAL A 151 -1.31 9.68 3.42
N GLN A 152 -1.91 9.94 4.57
CA GLN A 152 -1.97 8.98 5.66
C GLN A 152 -3.38 8.84 6.21
N TYR A 153 -3.77 7.62 6.53
CA TYR A 153 -4.88 7.30 7.40
C TYR A 153 -4.34 7.10 8.81
N ALA A 154 -4.90 7.77 9.81
CA ALA A 154 -4.43 7.70 11.19
C ALA A 154 -5.59 7.60 12.18
N VAL A 155 -5.43 6.73 13.19
CA VAL A 155 -6.32 6.58 14.34
C VAL A 155 -5.50 6.88 15.60
N GLU A 156 -5.92 7.90 16.36
CA GLU A 156 -5.14 8.47 17.47
C GLU A 156 -5.88 8.47 18.80
N SER A 157 -7.21 8.57 18.78
CA SER A 157 -7.99 8.61 20.04
C SER A 157 -8.15 7.22 20.63
N ILE A 158 -8.02 7.09 21.94
CA ILE A 158 -8.16 5.80 22.65
C ILE A 158 -9.52 5.14 22.36
N LYS A 159 -10.58 5.94 22.25
CA LYS A 159 -11.91 5.43 21.91
C LYS A 159 -11.95 4.79 20.52
N GLU A 160 -11.35 5.44 19.52
CA GLU A 160 -11.31 4.91 18.14
C GLU A 160 -10.28 3.78 17.99
N LEU A 161 -9.16 3.82 18.73
CA LEU A 161 -8.16 2.75 18.75
C LEU A 161 -8.72 1.43 19.28
N GLN A 162 -9.80 1.47 20.08
CA GLN A 162 -10.50 0.25 20.48
C GLN A 162 -11.01 -0.54 19.29
N VAL A 163 -11.55 0.15 18.26
CA VAL A 163 -12.01 -0.50 17.01
C VAL A 163 -10.85 -1.18 16.30
N ILE A 164 -9.65 -0.56 16.29
CA ILE A 164 -8.44 -1.14 15.69
C ILE A 164 -7.99 -2.39 16.48
N VAL A 165 -8.03 -2.31 17.81
CA VAL A 165 -7.67 -3.45 18.67
C VAL A 165 -8.67 -4.60 18.48
N ASP A 166 -9.96 -4.33 18.43
CA ASP A 166 -11.01 -5.33 18.23
C ASP A 166 -10.93 -5.96 16.83
N HIS A 167 -10.59 -5.16 15.81
CA HIS A 167 -10.38 -5.66 14.45
C HIS A 167 -9.26 -6.71 14.42
N PHE A 168 -8.06 -6.40 14.92
CA PHE A 168 -6.93 -7.35 14.89
C PHE A 168 -7.02 -8.48 15.94
N LYS A 169 -7.91 -8.37 16.91
CA LYS A 169 -8.29 -9.51 17.76
C LYS A 169 -9.10 -10.54 16.99
N THR A 170 -10.01 -10.08 16.10
CA THR A 170 -10.90 -10.93 15.30
C THR A 170 -10.23 -11.41 14.01
N TYR A 171 -9.42 -10.56 13.38
CA TYR A 171 -8.70 -10.78 12.13
C TYR A 171 -7.19 -10.57 12.36
N PRO A 172 -6.50 -11.55 12.96
CA PRO A 172 -5.12 -11.38 13.42
C PRO A 172 -4.14 -11.19 12.25
N LEU A 173 -3.07 -10.43 12.53
CA LEU A 173 -1.94 -10.22 11.62
C LEU A 173 -1.16 -11.50 11.39
N VAL A 174 -0.57 -11.62 10.19
CA VAL A 174 0.07 -12.85 9.69
C VAL A 174 1.59 -12.69 9.51
N THR A 175 2.11 -11.47 9.56
CA THR A 175 3.55 -11.18 9.49
C THR A 175 4.14 -10.94 10.89
N ALA A 176 5.46 -10.80 10.99
CA ALA A 176 6.14 -10.39 12.22
C ALA A 176 5.65 -9.04 12.79
N LYS A 177 4.83 -8.29 12.05
CA LYS A 177 4.12 -7.10 12.52
C LYS A 177 3.12 -7.41 13.64
N ALA A 178 2.68 -8.69 13.77
CA ALA A 178 1.88 -9.15 14.90
C ALA A 178 2.57 -8.89 16.24
N SER A 179 3.89 -9.03 16.32
CA SER A 179 4.65 -8.71 17.56
C SER A 179 4.56 -7.22 17.91
N ASP A 180 4.61 -6.33 16.91
CA ASP A 180 4.44 -4.88 17.15
C ASP A 180 3.02 -4.56 17.63
N TYR A 181 2.01 -5.23 17.04
CA TYR A 181 0.63 -5.10 17.48
C TYR A 181 0.43 -5.56 18.93
N LEU A 182 1.04 -6.67 19.37
CA LEU A 182 0.92 -7.14 20.74
C LEU A 182 1.50 -6.13 21.74
N ILE A 183 2.64 -5.53 21.43
CA ILE A 183 3.23 -4.47 22.25
C ILE A 183 2.32 -3.21 22.23
N PHE A 184 1.85 -2.82 21.07
CA PHE A 184 0.91 -1.70 20.92
C PHE A 184 -0.37 -1.91 21.72
N LYS A 185 -0.94 -3.11 21.67
CA LYS A 185 -2.11 -3.51 22.47
C LYS A 185 -1.84 -3.40 23.96
N SER A 186 -0.68 -3.88 24.43
CA SER A 186 -0.30 -3.75 25.84
C SER A 186 -0.19 -2.28 26.27
N CYS A 187 0.40 -1.42 25.43
CA CYS A 187 0.42 0.02 25.67
C CYS A 187 -1.00 0.62 25.71
N PHE A 188 -1.86 0.19 24.77
CA PHE A 188 -3.26 0.62 24.70
C PHE A 188 -4.01 0.26 25.99
N ASP A 189 -3.87 -0.97 26.51
CA ASP A 189 -4.55 -1.44 27.70
C ASP A 189 -4.13 -0.59 28.94
N ILE A 190 -2.83 -0.33 29.12
CA ILE A 190 -2.31 0.54 30.19
C ILE A 190 -2.86 1.97 30.10
N ILE A 191 -2.89 2.54 28.88
CA ILE A 191 -3.37 3.91 28.68
C ILE A 191 -4.89 3.99 28.88
N LYS A 192 -5.65 3.00 28.40
CA LYS A 192 -7.10 2.91 28.57
C LYS A 192 -7.51 2.84 30.05
N GLN A 193 -6.77 2.09 30.86
CA GLN A 193 -6.97 1.97 32.31
C GLN A 193 -6.42 3.17 33.09
N ARG A 194 -5.84 4.18 32.40
CA ARG A 194 -5.19 5.36 32.99
C ARG A 194 -3.99 5.03 33.88
N GLU A 195 -3.46 3.81 33.86
CA GLU A 195 -2.26 3.43 34.64
C GLU A 195 -1.03 4.25 34.20
N HIS A 196 -0.98 4.73 32.95
CA HIS A 196 0.08 5.59 32.42
C HIS A 196 0.26 6.92 33.19
N LEU A 197 -0.69 7.29 34.05
CA LEU A 197 -0.62 8.47 34.91
C LEU A 197 0.08 8.16 36.28
N THR A 198 0.34 6.90 36.53
CA THR A 198 1.12 6.45 37.69
C THR A 198 2.56 6.20 37.29
N GLU A 199 3.50 6.35 38.23
CA GLU A 199 4.91 6.09 38.00
C GLU A 199 5.14 4.63 37.54
N LYS A 200 4.55 3.66 38.24
CA LYS A 200 4.63 2.24 37.91
C LYS A 200 4.13 1.91 36.51
N GLY A 201 2.97 2.46 36.12
CA GLY A 201 2.40 2.23 34.79
C GLY A 201 3.22 2.92 33.70
N PHE A 202 3.77 4.10 33.98
CA PHE A 202 4.65 4.81 33.07
C PHE A 202 5.96 4.05 32.83
N PHE A 203 6.59 3.48 33.86
CA PHE A 203 7.77 2.62 33.71
C PHE A 203 7.49 1.39 32.86
N LYS A 204 6.33 0.73 33.03
CA LYS A 204 5.91 -0.36 32.13
C LYS A 204 5.85 0.09 30.66
N LEU A 205 5.31 1.28 30.39
CA LEU A 205 5.24 1.84 29.03
C LEU A 205 6.61 2.10 28.42
N ILE A 206 7.58 2.61 29.22
CA ILE A 206 8.97 2.80 28.73
C ILE A 206 9.58 1.44 28.36
N GLY A 207 9.40 0.40 29.21
CA GLY A 207 9.85 -0.96 28.93
C GLY A 207 9.24 -1.51 27.63
N LEU A 208 7.92 -1.34 27.39
CA LEU A 208 7.27 -1.73 26.14
C LEU A 208 7.80 -0.95 24.93
N LYS A 209 8.05 0.36 25.09
CA LYS A 209 8.61 1.21 24.04
C LYS A 209 10.00 0.76 23.62
N SER A 210 10.82 0.21 24.53
CA SER A 210 12.17 -0.25 24.21
C SER A 210 12.20 -1.35 23.13
N SER A 211 11.11 -2.13 22.99
CA SER A 211 10.99 -3.26 22.05
C SER A 211 10.12 -2.93 20.83
N LEU A 212 9.55 -1.74 20.77
CA LEU A 212 8.68 -1.32 19.65
C LEU A 212 9.41 -0.38 18.70
N ASN A 213 9.33 -0.68 17.39
CA ASN A 213 9.95 0.09 16.30
C ASN A 213 11.46 0.33 16.56
N TRP A 214 11.89 1.59 16.66
CA TRP A 214 13.29 2.00 16.85
C TRP A 214 13.75 2.01 18.33
N GLY A 215 12.90 1.53 19.25
CA GLY A 215 13.22 1.54 20.67
C GLY A 215 13.08 2.91 21.33
N LEU A 216 13.88 3.14 22.39
CA LEU A 216 13.90 4.38 23.15
C LEU A 216 14.74 5.45 22.45
N SER A 217 14.28 6.71 22.46
CA SER A 217 15.12 7.86 22.11
C SER A 217 16.24 8.06 23.13
N ASP A 218 17.31 8.76 22.73
CA ASP A 218 18.44 9.00 23.64
C ASP A 218 18.01 9.79 24.88
N SER A 219 17.12 10.77 24.72
CA SER A 219 16.53 11.51 25.86
C SER A 219 15.74 10.62 26.85
N LEU A 220 15.11 9.56 26.36
CA LEU A 220 14.43 8.58 27.24
C LEU A 220 15.42 7.62 27.92
N LYS A 221 16.50 7.24 27.23
CA LYS A 221 17.56 6.39 27.82
C LYS A 221 18.29 7.13 28.94
N GLU A 222 18.59 8.41 28.74
CA GLU A 222 19.22 9.28 29.74
C GLU A 222 18.32 9.50 30.96
N ALA A 223 17.03 9.77 30.74
CA ALA A 223 16.07 10.00 31.81
C ALA A 223 15.73 8.73 32.61
N PHE A 224 15.81 7.54 31.97
CA PHE A 224 15.38 6.26 32.53
C PHE A 224 16.42 5.13 32.30
N PRO A 225 17.65 5.25 32.81
CA PRO A 225 18.74 4.30 32.52
C PRO A 225 18.51 2.89 33.05
N HIS A 226 17.66 2.72 34.07
CA HIS A 226 17.42 1.45 34.76
C HIS A 226 16.13 0.74 34.34
N VAL A 227 15.42 1.21 33.30
CA VAL A 227 14.20 0.55 32.85
C VAL A 227 14.54 -0.77 32.14
N PRO A 228 14.00 -1.91 32.60
CA PRO A 228 14.26 -3.19 31.96
C PRO A 228 13.69 -3.22 30.55
N VAL A 229 14.49 -3.71 29.59
CA VAL A 229 14.05 -3.96 28.22
C VAL A 229 13.08 -5.15 28.24
N ILE A 230 11.86 -4.93 27.76
CA ILE A 230 10.89 -6.01 27.59
C ILE A 230 11.26 -6.79 26.32
N ILE A 231 11.34 -8.11 26.43
CA ILE A 231 11.59 -8.97 25.27
C ILE A 231 10.42 -8.86 24.31
N ARG A 232 10.72 -8.60 23.03
CA ARG A 232 9.70 -8.55 21.97
C ARG A 232 9.00 -9.91 21.88
N PRO A 233 7.65 -9.99 21.88
CA PRO A 233 6.93 -11.24 21.71
C PRO A 233 7.35 -11.94 20.41
N GLU A 234 7.67 -13.23 20.52
CA GLU A 234 7.95 -14.04 19.34
C GLU A 234 6.65 -14.27 18.56
N TYR A 235 6.72 -14.10 17.25
CA TYR A 235 5.63 -14.40 16.34
C TYR A 235 5.88 -15.72 15.64
N LYS A 236 4.87 -16.59 15.58
CA LYS A 236 4.88 -17.83 14.80
C LYS A 236 3.88 -17.75 13.68
N PHE A 237 4.32 -18.04 12.47
CA PHE A 237 3.44 -18.09 11.31
C PHE A 237 2.50 -19.31 11.40
N ASN A 238 1.19 -19.08 11.32
CA ASN A 238 0.15 -20.11 11.47
C ASN A 238 -0.61 -20.40 10.16
N GLY A 239 -0.03 -20.02 9.01
CA GLY A 239 -0.68 -20.18 7.71
C GLY A 239 -1.38 -18.92 7.22
N ILE A 240 -1.83 -18.96 5.98
CA ILE A 240 -2.62 -17.90 5.34
C ILE A 240 -4.10 -18.11 5.68
N PRO A 241 -4.77 -17.14 6.34
CA PRO A 241 -6.11 -17.35 6.87
C PRO A 241 -7.21 -17.23 5.82
N ASP A 242 -7.05 -16.35 4.83
CA ASP A 242 -8.12 -16.00 3.90
C ASP A 242 -7.58 -15.43 2.58
N SER A 243 -8.31 -15.63 1.47
CA SER A 243 -7.95 -15.11 0.15
C SER A 243 -7.97 -13.59 0.08
N PHE A 244 -8.86 -12.91 0.81
CA PHE A 244 -8.85 -11.45 0.88
C PHE A 244 -7.65 -10.91 1.65
N TRP A 245 -7.12 -11.68 2.64
CA TRP A 245 -5.85 -11.32 3.25
C TRP A 245 -4.74 -11.28 2.19
N VAL A 246 -4.66 -12.29 1.31
CA VAL A 246 -3.68 -12.32 0.20
C VAL A 246 -3.86 -11.11 -0.71
N ALA A 247 -5.11 -10.80 -1.10
CA ALA A 247 -5.40 -9.63 -1.96
C ALA A 247 -4.97 -8.32 -1.29
N GLY A 248 -5.25 -8.15 0.00
CA GLY A 248 -4.81 -6.98 0.78
C GLY A 248 -3.30 -6.88 0.87
N PHE A 249 -2.63 -7.96 1.24
CA PHE A 249 -1.17 -8.04 1.37
C PHE A 249 -0.46 -7.72 0.03
N ILE A 250 -0.91 -8.33 -1.07
CA ILE A 250 -0.34 -8.09 -2.40
C ILE A 250 -0.69 -6.69 -2.91
N SER A 251 -1.80 -6.09 -2.51
CA SER A 251 -2.09 -4.68 -2.82
C SER A 251 -1.05 -3.72 -2.22
N GLY A 252 -0.43 -4.06 -1.08
CA GLY A 252 0.71 -3.34 -0.51
C GLY A 252 2.05 -3.82 -1.08
N ASP A 253 2.49 -5.02 -0.74
CA ASP A 253 3.85 -5.54 -0.99
C ASP A 253 4.02 -6.34 -2.30
N GLY A 254 2.95 -6.56 -3.05
CA GLY A 254 3.05 -7.28 -4.33
C GLY A 254 3.55 -6.41 -5.47
N SER A 255 4.06 -7.04 -6.52
CA SER A 255 4.50 -6.35 -7.72
C SER A 255 4.24 -7.17 -8.99
N PHE A 256 3.72 -6.50 -10.01
CA PHE A 256 3.45 -7.04 -11.34
C PHE A 256 4.42 -6.38 -12.33
N HIS A 257 5.42 -7.13 -12.78
CA HIS A 257 6.48 -6.61 -13.62
C HIS A 257 6.36 -7.12 -15.06
N LEU A 258 6.54 -6.21 -16.00
CA LEU A 258 6.74 -6.49 -17.41
C LEU A 258 8.19 -6.15 -17.79
N ASN A 259 8.96 -7.17 -18.16
CA ASN A 259 10.35 -7.03 -18.58
C ASN A 259 10.47 -7.27 -20.08
N ILE A 260 11.18 -6.37 -20.77
CA ILE A 260 11.54 -6.50 -22.18
C ILE A 260 13.05 -6.34 -22.23
N LYS A 261 13.74 -7.37 -22.72
CA LYS A 261 15.21 -7.44 -22.82
C LYS A 261 15.63 -7.75 -24.25
N LYS A 262 16.81 -7.27 -24.67
CA LYS A 262 17.43 -7.70 -25.91
C LYS A 262 17.65 -9.22 -25.88
N SER A 263 17.43 -9.88 -26.99
CA SER A 263 17.56 -11.33 -27.14
C SER A 263 17.82 -11.66 -28.62
N ASP A 264 18.48 -12.76 -28.89
CA ASP A 264 18.79 -13.26 -30.25
C ASP A 264 17.57 -13.87 -30.98
N THR A 265 16.37 -13.41 -30.65
CA THR A 265 15.12 -13.80 -31.34
C THR A 265 14.95 -13.00 -32.64
N ASN A 266 14.07 -13.46 -33.55
CA ASN A 266 13.80 -12.80 -34.84
C ASN A 266 13.44 -11.32 -34.75
N ILE A 267 12.89 -10.88 -33.57
CA ILE A 267 12.56 -9.47 -33.29
C ILE A 267 13.54 -8.82 -32.33
N ASN A 268 14.69 -9.46 -32.04
CA ASN A 268 15.75 -9.02 -31.13
C ASN A 268 15.28 -8.62 -29.72
N GLN A 269 14.09 -9.06 -29.30
CA GLN A 269 13.55 -8.75 -27.97
C GLN A 269 12.80 -9.94 -27.36
N ARG A 270 12.98 -10.13 -26.06
CA ARG A 270 12.28 -11.11 -25.25
C ARG A 270 11.39 -10.42 -24.24
N VAL A 271 10.08 -10.72 -24.29
CA VAL A 271 9.09 -10.26 -23.34
C VAL A 271 8.92 -11.30 -22.23
N SER A 272 8.90 -10.87 -20.97
CA SER A 272 8.65 -11.74 -19.82
C SER A 272 7.85 -11.01 -18.75
N LEU A 273 6.99 -11.76 -18.07
CA LEU A 273 6.20 -11.30 -16.94
C LEU A 273 6.76 -11.89 -15.64
N ARG A 274 6.65 -11.13 -14.56
CA ARG A 274 7.02 -11.59 -13.21
C ARG A 274 6.03 -11.04 -12.19
N PHE A 275 5.37 -11.94 -11.47
CA PHE A 275 4.69 -11.63 -10.23
C PHE A 275 5.68 -11.84 -9.08
N SER A 276 5.79 -10.89 -8.15
CA SER A 276 6.74 -10.98 -7.04
C SER A 276 6.26 -10.23 -5.79
N SER A 277 6.78 -10.65 -4.63
CA SER A 277 6.69 -9.94 -3.35
C SER A 277 8.02 -10.10 -2.62
N ASN A 278 8.48 -9.04 -1.94
CA ASN A 278 9.76 -9.02 -1.24
C ASN A 278 9.54 -8.64 0.22
N LEU A 279 10.06 -9.44 1.15
CA LEU A 279 9.95 -9.23 2.59
C LEU A 279 11.31 -9.26 3.28
N ASN A 280 11.32 -8.86 4.55
CA ASN A 280 12.45 -9.15 5.42
C ASN A 280 12.56 -10.66 5.66
N ILE A 281 13.77 -11.19 5.83
CA ILE A 281 14.03 -12.63 6.02
C ILE A 281 13.27 -13.25 7.18
N ARG A 282 12.93 -12.47 8.20
CA ARG A 282 12.11 -12.91 9.36
C ARG A 282 10.69 -13.35 8.96
N ASP A 283 10.18 -12.85 7.83
CA ASP A 283 8.85 -13.19 7.29
C ASP A 283 8.92 -14.22 6.15
N ALA A 284 10.02 -14.99 6.05
CA ALA A 284 10.22 -15.99 5.00
C ALA A 284 9.10 -17.04 4.95
N GLU A 285 8.58 -17.44 6.11
CA GLU A 285 7.50 -18.43 6.21
C GLU A 285 6.19 -17.92 5.60
N VAL A 286 5.94 -16.60 5.64
CA VAL A 286 4.77 -15.98 5.01
C VAL A 286 4.80 -16.19 3.48
N LEU A 287 5.95 -15.96 2.85
CA LEU A 287 6.09 -16.16 1.39
C LEU A 287 6.01 -17.64 1.00
N LYS A 288 6.55 -18.54 1.82
CA LYS A 288 6.36 -19.99 1.62
C LYS A 288 4.88 -20.38 1.77
N GLY A 289 4.20 -19.81 2.78
CA GLY A 289 2.77 -19.98 2.99
C GLY A 289 1.94 -19.48 1.81
N LEU A 290 2.31 -18.37 1.16
CA LEU A 290 1.65 -17.89 -0.06
C LEU A 290 1.76 -18.89 -1.21
N VAL A 291 2.94 -19.49 -1.44
CA VAL A 291 3.13 -20.53 -2.46
C VAL A 291 2.23 -21.73 -2.17
N ALA A 292 2.22 -22.21 -0.93
CA ALA A 292 1.37 -23.32 -0.50
C ALA A 292 -0.12 -22.97 -0.68
N TYR A 293 -0.51 -21.73 -0.32
CA TYR A 293 -1.90 -21.26 -0.43
C TYR A 293 -2.39 -21.22 -1.88
N PHE A 294 -1.58 -20.71 -2.82
CA PHE A 294 -1.91 -20.74 -4.24
C PHE A 294 -2.12 -22.16 -4.76
N ASN A 295 -1.36 -23.13 -4.26
CA ASN A 295 -1.52 -24.54 -4.61
C ASN A 295 -2.82 -25.17 -4.06
N THR A 296 -3.31 -24.70 -2.92
CA THR A 296 -4.57 -25.19 -2.35
C THR A 296 -5.81 -24.54 -2.97
N TYR A 297 -5.65 -23.31 -3.49
CA TYR A 297 -6.75 -22.53 -4.06
C TYR A 297 -7.33 -23.16 -5.33
N ASN A 298 -6.47 -23.68 -6.23
CA ASN A 298 -6.90 -24.34 -7.44
C ASN A 298 -6.39 -25.79 -7.48
N LYS A 299 -7.26 -26.73 -7.10
CA LYS A 299 -6.91 -28.16 -7.08
C LYS A 299 -6.58 -28.75 -8.46
N LYS A 300 -7.00 -28.08 -9.55
CA LYS A 300 -6.77 -28.55 -10.92
C LYS A 300 -5.43 -28.11 -11.50
N VAL A 301 -4.94 -26.93 -11.07
CA VAL A 301 -3.70 -26.36 -11.55
C VAL A 301 -2.88 -25.89 -10.36
N MET A 302 -1.73 -26.49 -10.17
CA MET A 302 -0.81 -26.20 -9.07
C MET A 302 0.46 -25.56 -9.63
N LEU A 303 1.10 -24.71 -8.82
CA LEU A 303 2.45 -24.28 -9.07
C LEU A 303 3.37 -25.51 -9.08
N ASN A 304 4.25 -25.60 -10.08
CA ASN A 304 5.08 -26.80 -10.24
C ASN A 304 6.05 -26.95 -9.06
N PRO A 305 5.97 -28.03 -8.25
CA PRO A 305 6.81 -28.18 -7.07
C PRO A 305 8.31 -28.29 -7.38
N LYS A 306 8.67 -28.56 -8.64
CA LYS A 306 10.07 -28.59 -9.11
C LYS A 306 10.62 -27.18 -9.36
N ASN A 307 9.79 -26.12 -9.44
CA ASN A 307 10.24 -24.76 -9.66
C ASN A 307 10.62 -24.10 -8.34
N GLN A 308 11.68 -23.30 -8.38
CA GLN A 308 12.05 -22.47 -7.26
C GLN A 308 11.25 -21.14 -7.34
N TYR A 309 10.48 -20.83 -6.30
CA TYR A 309 9.71 -19.59 -6.20
C TYR A 309 10.25 -18.65 -5.13
N ILE A 310 11.00 -19.16 -4.16
CA ILE A 310 11.51 -18.44 -3.01
C ILE A 310 13.02 -18.24 -3.16
N TYR A 311 13.44 -16.99 -3.13
CA TYR A 311 14.85 -16.57 -3.25
C TYR A 311 15.22 -15.81 -2.00
N LYS A 312 16.33 -16.21 -1.37
CA LYS A 312 16.87 -15.55 -0.17
C LYS A 312 18.10 -14.74 -0.52
N SER A 313 18.22 -13.57 0.02
CA SER A 313 19.40 -12.71 0.04
C SER A 313 19.61 -12.28 1.50
N ASN A 314 20.75 -11.71 1.85
CA ASN A 314 21.16 -11.42 3.24
C ASN A 314 20.00 -11.20 4.24
N ASN A 315 19.32 -10.06 4.14
CA ASN A 315 18.21 -9.68 5.03
C ASN A 315 16.83 -9.73 4.36
N THR A 316 16.75 -10.21 3.12
CA THR A 316 15.51 -10.21 2.33
C THR A 316 15.17 -11.60 1.80
N VAL A 317 13.89 -11.82 1.63
CA VAL A 317 13.33 -12.99 0.96
C VAL A 317 12.35 -12.53 -0.10
N SER A 318 12.37 -13.16 -1.26
CA SER A 318 11.54 -12.82 -2.42
C SER A 318 10.74 -14.02 -2.88
N LEU A 319 9.45 -13.81 -3.12
CA LEU A 319 8.62 -14.69 -3.93
C LEU A 319 8.66 -14.19 -5.38
N ALA A 320 8.89 -15.09 -6.34
CA ALA A 320 8.83 -14.76 -7.76
C ALA A 320 8.22 -15.90 -8.59
N ILE A 321 7.17 -15.59 -9.35
CA ILE A 321 6.52 -16.49 -10.30
C ILE A 321 6.66 -15.85 -11.69
N THR A 322 7.29 -16.59 -12.62
CA THR A 322 7.63 -16.08 -13.95
C THR A 322 7.11 -16.93 -15.10
N LYS A 323 6.74 -18.21 -14.82
CA LYS A 323 6.25 -19.12 -15.84
C LYS A 323 4.86 -18.68 -16.29
N ILE A 324 4.71 -18.41 -17.58
CA ILE A 324 3.49 -17.83 -18.16
C ILE A 324 2.24 -18.68 -17.91
N SER A 325 2.34 -20.00 -17.99
CA SER A 325 1.21 -20.90 -17.68
C SER A 325 0.75 -20.76 -16.23
N GLU A 326 1.67 -20.67 -15.26
CA GLU A 326 1.36 -20.50 -13.84
C GLU A 326 0.74 -19.12 -13.55
N LEU A 327 1.20 -18.08 -14.27
CA LEU A 327 0.61 -16.75 -14.18
C LEU A 327 -0.83 -16.73 -14.70
N ILE A 328 -1.10 -17.37 -15.83
CA ILE A 328 -2.43 -17.42 -16.47
C ILE A 328 -3.39 -18.32 -15.71
N GLU A 329 -2.93 -19.48 -15.24
CA GLU A 329 -3.81 -20.51 -14.69
C GLU A 329 -4.01 -20.41 -13.18
N VAL A 330 -3.09 -19.75 -12.45
CA VAL A 330 -3.14 -19.62 -10.99
C VAL A 330 -3.26 -18.17 -10.54
N ILE A 331 -2.30 -17.31 -10.90
CA ILE A 331 -2.17 -15.97 -10.32
C ILE A 331 -3.25 -15.01 -10.84
N ILE A 332 -3.47 -14.97 -12.15
CA ILE A 332 -4.47 -14.08 -12.74
C ILE A 332 -5.88 -14.44 -12.28
N PRO A 333 -6.36 -15.70 -12.35
CA PRO A 333 -7.70 -16.06 -11.90
C PRO A 333 -7.90 -15.82 -10.39
N PHE A 334 -6.83 -15.96 -9.59
CA PHE A 334 -6.91 -15.66 -8.16
C PHE A 334 -7.25 -14.19 -7.92
N PHE A 335 -6.52 -13.25 -8.55
CA PHE A 335 -6.75 -11.82 -8.34
C PHE A 335 -7.94 -11.26 -9.13
N GLU A 336 -8.47 -11.98 -10.10
CA GLU A 336 -9.79 -11.69 -10.68
C GLU A 336 -10.92 -11.96 -9.68
N LYS A 337 -10.81 -13.03 -8.91
CA LYS A 337 -11.79 -13.39 -7.89
C LYS A 337 -11.63 -12.57 -6.60
N TYR A 338 -10.39 -12.26 -6.22
CA TYR A 338 -10.05 -11.46 -5.03
C TYR A 338 -9.28 -10.21 -5.47
N PRO A 339 -9.99 -9.09 -5.80
CA PRO A 339 -9.38 -7.98 -6.52
C PRO A 339 -8.33 -7.22 -5.73
N ILE A 340 -7.24 -6.90 -6.42
CA ILE A 340 -6.25 -5.91 -6.01
C ILE A 340 -6.89 -4.53 -5.94
N GLN A 341 -6.51 -3.72 -4.96
CA GLN A 341 -6.98 -2.36 -4.78
C GLN A 341 -5.84 -1.34 -4.99
N GLY A 342 -6.23 -0.07 -5.15
CA GLY A 342 -5.29 1.03 -5.38
C GLY A 342 -4.73 1.04 -6.81
N LEU A 343 -3.67 1.82 -7.04
CA LEU A 343 -3.03 1.92 -8.36
C LEU A 343 -2.50 0.57 -8.87
N LYS A 344 -2.11 -0.31 -7.98
CA LYS A 344 -1.62 -1.64 -8.33
C LYS A 344 -2.66 -2.48 -9.07
N SER A 345 -3.96 -2.20 -8.92
CA SER A 345 -5.02 -2.85 -9.69
C SER A 345 -4.92 -2.55 -11.19
N LEU A 346 -4.45 -1.36 -11.56
CA LEU A 346 -4.20 -0.97 -12.95
C LEU A 346 -2.97 -1.71 -13.51
N ASP A 347 -1.91 -1.84 -12.70
CA ASP A 347 -0.73 -2.61 -13.09
C ASP A 347 -1.05 -4.09 -13.27
N PHE A 348 -1.92 -4.65 -12.42
CA PHE A 348 -2.44 -6.00 -12.58
C PHE A 348 -3.27 -6.14 -13.87
N SER A 349 -4.13 -5.17 -14.20
CA SER A 349 -4.91 -5.17 -15.43
C SER A 349 -4.02 -5.18 -16.68
N ASP A 350 -2.98 -4.36 -16.70
CA ASP A 350 -2.02 -4.30 -17.80
C ASP A 350 -1.16 -5.57 -17.88
N PHE A 351 -0.74 -6.11 -16.71
CA PHE A 351 -0.06 -7.39 -16.62
C PHE A 351 -0.88 -8.53 -17.21
N LYS A 352 -2.20 -8.58 -16.91
CA LYS A 352 -3.14 -9.56 -17.47
C LYS A 352 -3.26 -9.42 -19.00
N LYS A 353 -3.39 -8.19 -19.54
CA LYS A 353 -3.45 -7.97 -20.99
C LYS A 353 -2.21 -8.55 -21.68
N VAL A 354 -1.02 -8.23 -21.15
CA VAL A 354 0.25 -8.74 -21.71
C VAL A 354 0.33 -10.26 -21.58
N ALA A 355 -0.14 -10.86 -20.49
CA ALA A 355 -0.17 -12.33 -20.33
C ALA A 355 -0.99 -13.01 -21.42
N ILE A 356 -2.16 -12.44 -21.76
CA ILE A 356 -3.02 -12.92 -22.83
C ILE A 356 -2.31 -12.79 -24.19
N MET A 357 -1.67 -11.64 -24.48
CA MET A 357 -0.91 -11.42 -25.73
C MET A 357 0.26 -12.40 -25.86
N ILE A 358 0.95 -12.72 -24.75
CA ILE A 358 2.02 -13.71 -24.75
C ILE A 358 1.46 -15.10 -25.04
N SER A 359 0.34 -15.47 -24.45
CA SER A 359 -0.33 -16.76 -24.69
C SER A 359 -0.78 -16.90 -26.15
N ALA A 360 -1.28 -15.84 -26.75
CA ALA A 360 -1.62 -15.77 -28.17
C ALA A 360 -0.42 -15.65 -29.13
N LYS A 361 0.84 -15.66 -28.57
CA LYS A 361 2.09 -15.49 -29.34
C LYS A 361 2.21 -14.13 -30.06
N GLU A 362 1.38 -13.15 -29.76
CA GLU A 362 1.44 -11.81 -30.35
C GLU A 362 2.77 -11.10 -30.10
N HIS A 363 3.42 -11.40 -28.97
CA HIS A 363 4.74 -10.87 -28.61
C HIS A 363 5.87 -11.31 -29.55
N LEU A 364 5.61 -12.22 -30.51
CA LEU A 364 6.59 -12.72 -31.49
C LEU A 364 6.58 -11.96 -32.81
N ASN A 365 5.68 -10.98 -32.96
CA ASN A 365 5.64 -10.09 -34.13
C ASN A 365 5.83 -8.62 -33.71
N ILE A 366 6.23 -7.76 -34.66
CA ILE A 366 6.57 -6.36 -34.41
C ILE A 366 5.37 -5.58 -33.90
N GLU A 367 4.18 -5.81 -34.46
CA GLU A 367 2.95 -5.09 -34.09
C GLU A 367 2.54 -5.40 -32.64
N GLY A 368 2.52 -6.68 -32.26
CA GLY A 368 2.23 -7.10 -30.89
C GLY A 368 3.26 -6.61 -29.91
N LEU A 369 4.55 -6.62 -30.29
CA LEU A 369 5.61 -6.06 -29.47
C LEU A 369 5.43 -4.56 -29.21
N ASN A 370 5.07 -3.79 -30.23
CA ASN A 370 4.82 -2.34 -30.12
C ASN A 370 3.65 -2.06 -29.15
N ARG A 371 2.56 -2.81 -29.24
CA ARG A 371 1.44 -2.72 -28.27
C ARG A 371 1.89 -3.02 -26.86
N ILE A 372 2.74 -4.04 -26.66
CA ILE A 372 3.29 -4.38 -25.33
C ILE A 372 4.20 -3.25 -24.82
N LEU A 373 4.98 -2.61 -25.68
CA LEU A 373 5.82 -1.46 -25.31
C LEU A 373 4.97 -0.27 -24.83
N GLU A 374 3.87 0.04 -25.51
CA GLU A 374 2.92 1.08 -25.09
C GLU A 374 2.32 0.79 -23.70
N ILE A 375 1.92 -0.46 -23.46
CA ILE A 375 1.44 -0.87 -22.12
C ILE A 375 2.54 -0.66 -21.08
N LYS A 376 3.78 -1.06 -21.37
CA LYS A 376 4.91 -0.91 -20.44
C LYS A 376 5.18 0.54 -20.06
N LEU A 377 5.04 1.48 -21.00
CA LEU A 377 5.21 2.92 -20.74
C LEU A 377 4.19 3.47 -19.73
N ASN A 378 3.07 2.78 -19.54
CA ASN A 378 2.01 3.17 -18.61
C ASN A 378 1.95 2.32 -17.34
N MET A 379 2.92 1.41 -17.10
CA MET A 379 2.94 0.53 -15.93
C MET A 379 3.90 1.01 -14.84
N ASN A 380 3.57 0.67 -13.59
CA ASN A 380 4.41 0.88 -12.41
C ASN A 380 4.85 2.36 -12.25
N LYS A 381 6.16 2.61 -12.13
CA LYS A 381 6.73 3.95 -11.93
C LYS A 381 6.45 4.92 -13.07
N HIS A 382 6.11 4.44 -14.25
CA HIS A 382 5.82 5.27 -15.43
C HIS A 382 4.37 5.72 -15.50
N ARG A 383 3.48 5.21 -14.65
CA ARG A 383 2.08 5.62 -14.56
C ARG A 383 1.96 7.04 -14.03
N LYS A 384 1.50 7.96 -14.88
CA LYS A 384 1.27 9.39 -14.57
C LYS A 384 0.03 9.60 -13.70
#